data_ad477a57994e173e10b62ae8d1ffd8b9
#
_entry.id   ad477a57994e173e10b62ae8d1ffd8b9
#
_cell.length_a   1.000
_cell.length_b   1.000
_cell.length_c   1.000
_cell.angle_alpha   90.00
_cell.angle_beta   90.00
_cell.angle_gamma   90.00
#
_symmetry.space_group_name_H-M   'P 1'
#
loop_
_entity.id
_entity.type
_entity.pdbx_description
1 polymer ?
#
loop_
_entity_poly.entity_id
_entity_poly.type
_entity_poly.pdbx_seq_one_letter_code
_entity_poly.pdbx_strand_id
1 'polypeptide(L)'
;MGDGRVSDPVTTAEGVGEFIVLAELSTALSSRLAGWSSDGADPDTSATMASLAARLGEHAGWWMDRIPESVLLEGERTAASGAGRLTDVLALLDVPPSDRRSAVAPVLDRLVAYLGVLSERLSPIGDAPALRTIRLVLADLKDRPR
;
A
#
# COMPACT_ATOMS: atom_id res chain seq x y z
N MET A 1 -20.22 -10.27 -20.67
CA MET A 1 -20.38 -9.49 -20.11
C MET A 1 -19.99 -9.53 -18.72
N GLY A 2 -20.10 -10.35 -17.95
CA GLY A 2 -19.82 -10.28 -16.53
C GLY A 2 -18.43 -9.97 -16.14
N ASP A 3 -17.49 -9.99 -17.04
CA ASP A 3 -16.14 -9.72 -16.68
C ASP A 3 -15.83 -8.26 -16.50
N GLY A 4 -16.74 -7.38 -16.80
CA GLY A 4 -16.52 -5.95 -16.60
C GLY A 4 -16.33 -5.55 -15.17
N ARG A 5 -16.58 -6.44 -14.17
CA ARG A 5 -16.50 -6.01 -12.80
C ARG A 5 -15.10 -5.64 -12.35
N VAL A 6 -14.03 -6.15 -12.99
CA VAL A 6 -12.65 -5.77 -12.70
C VAL A 6 -12.41 -4.32 -13.07
N SER A 7 -13.09 -3.83 -14.12
CA SER A 7 -12.98 -2.44 -14.57
C SER A 7 -14.18 -1.61 -14.19
N ASP A 8 -15.06 -2.08 -13.30
CA ASP A 8 -16.21 -1.30 -12.85
C ASP A 8 -15.72 -0.01 -12.19
N PRO A 9 -16.36 1.14 -12.51
CA PRO A 9 -15.96 2.40 -11.89
C PRO A 9 -16.11 2.38 -10.38
N VAL A 10 -15.17 3.05 -9.71
CA VAL A 10 -15.21 3.20 -8.27
C VAL A 10 -16.05 4.42 -7.92
N THR A 11 -16.98 4.28 -6.98
CA THR A 11 -17.71 5.43 -6.45
C THR A 11 -16.77 6.28 -5.59
N THR A 12 -17.16 7.53 -5.32
CA THR A 12 -16.37 8.41 -4.45
C THR A 12 -16.13 7.78 -3.08
N ALA A 13 -17.19 7.20 -2.49
CA ALA A 13 -17.06 6.57 -1.17
C ALA A 13 -16.14 5.35 -1.22
N GLU A 14 -16.25 4.54 -2.26
CA GLU A 14 -15.37 3.38 -2.43
C GLU A 14 -13.92 3.81 -2.62
N GLY A 15 -13.69 4.87 -3.39
CA GLY A 15 -12.35 5.41 -3.60
C GLY A 15 -11.71 5.87 -2.30
N VAL A 16 -12.46 6.60 -1.47
CA VAL A 16 -11.97 7.02 -0.15
C VAL A 16 -11.63 5.81 0.70
N GLY A 17 -12.49 4.79 0.71
CA GLY A 17 -12.23 3.55 1.43
C GLY A 17 -10.93 2.89 0.98
N GLU A 18 -10.68 2.85 -0.33
CA GLU A 18 -9.45 2.28 -0.88
C GLU A 18 -8.22 3.07 -0.43
N PHE A 19 -8.29 4.40 -0.40
CA PHE A 19 -7.15 5.22 0.03
C PHE A 19 -6.86 5.04 1.52
N ILE A 20 -7.90 4.88 2.34
CA ILE A 20 -7.72 4.58 3.76
C ILE A 20 -6.98 3.25 3.94
N VAL A 21 -7.41 2.21 3.23
CA VAL A 21 -6.77 0.89 3.28
C VAL A 21 -5.31 0.98 2.83
N LEU A 22 -5.05 1.69 1.74
CA LEU A 22 -3.70 1.86 1.22
C LEU A 22 -2.80 2.62 2.19
N ALA A 23 -3.34 3.67 2.84
CA ALA A 23 -2.58 4.43 3.83
C ALA A 23 -2.22 3.55 5.04
N GLU A 24 -3.18 2.79 5.55
CA GLU A 24 -2.94 1.90 6.68
C GLU A 24 -1.98 0.78 6.34
N LEU A 25 -2.13 0.19 5.16
CA LEU A 25 -1.22 -0.86 4.69
C LEU A 25 0.20 -0.34 4.54
N SER A 26 0.37 0.82 3.89
CA SER A 26 1.69 1.41 3.69
C SER A 26 2.35 1.77 5.02
N THR A 27 1.58 2.29 5.97
CA THR A 27 2.07 2.59 7.32
C THR A 27 2.52 1.32 8.02
N ALA A 28 1.71 0.28 7.97
CA ALA A 28 2.02 -0.98 8.67
C ALA A 28 3.24 -1.67 8.05
N LEU A 29 3.34 -1.69 6.72
CA LEU A 29 4.51 -2.25 6.04
C LEU A 29 5.76 -1.46 6.36
N SER A 30 5.68 -0.12 6.32
CA SER A 30 6.80 0.75 6.68
C SER A 30 7.29 0.45 8.08
N SER A 31 6.38 0.34 9.03
CA SER A 31 6.70 0.06 10.42
C SER A 31 7.37 -1.32 10.58
N ARG A 32 6.84 -2.33 9.91
CA ARG A 32 7.41 -3.69 9.98
C ARG A 32 8.82 -3.73 9.42
N LEU A 33 9.04 -3.13 8.25
CA LEU A 33 10.34 -3.13 7.60
C LEU A 33 11.35 -2.27 8.35
N ALA A 34 10.90 -1.16 8.95
CA ALA A 34 11.77 -0.34 9.81
C ALA A 34 12.23 -1.14 11.03
N GLY A 35 11.34 -1.92 11.63
CA GLY A 35 11.71 -2.81 12.73
C GLY A 35 12.75 -3.83 12.30
N TRP A 36 12.58 -4.40 11.12
CA TRP A 36 13.55 -5.37 10.59
C TRP A 36 14.92 -4.73 10.33
N SER A 37 14.96 -3.45 9.94
CA SER A 37 16.23 -2.79 9.63
C SER A 37 17.07 -2.56 10.87
N SER A 38 16.47 -2.59 12.05
CA SER A 38 17.17 -2.26 13.31
C SER A 38 17.39 -3.45 14.23
N ASP A 39 17.08 -4.68 13.80
CA ASP A 39 17.17 -5.83 14.71
C ASP A 39 18.44 -6.68 14.53
N GLY A 40 19.47 -6.14 13.89
CA GLY A 40 20.77 -6.80 13.83
C GLY A 40 20.91 -7.83 12.72
N ALA A 41 20.01 -7.81 11.75
CA ALA A 41 20.12 -8.69 10.59
C ALA A 41 21.31 -8.28 9.71
N ASP A 42 21.55 -9.06 8.67
CA ASP A 42 22.58 -8.79 7.67
C ASP A 42 22.56 -7.31 7.22
N PRO A 43 23.73 -6.63 7.17
CA PRO A 43 23.78 -5.19 6.82
C PRO A 43 23.12 -4.84 5.48
N ASP A 44 23.30 -5.65 4.46
CA ASP A 44 22.69 -5.39 3.14
C ASP A 44 21.18 -5.50 3.21
N THR A 45 20.68 -6.51 3.91
CA THR A 45 19.25 -6.69 4.12
C THR A 45 18.68 -5.55 4.95
N SER A 46 19.37 -5.16 6.02
CA SER A 46 18.95 -4.05 6.86
C SER A 46 18.85 -2.74 6.06
N ALA A 47 19.83 -2.47 5.23
CA ALA A 47 19.83 -1.27 4.39
C ALA A 47 18.67 -1.29 3.38
N THR A 48 18.42 -2.44 2.76
CA THR A 48 17.30 -2.61 1.84
C THR A 48 15.97 -2.38 2.54
N MET A 49 15.80 -2.97 3.73
CA MET A 49 14.56 -2.82 4.49
C MET A 49 14.35 -1.37 4.95
N ALA A 50 15.41 -0.68 5.35
CA ALA A 50 15.33 0.73 5.73
C ALA A 50 14.88 1.60 4.55
N SER A 51 15.44 1.36 3.37
CA SER A 51 15.09 2.10 2.16
C SER A 51 13.63 1.87 1.77
N LEU A 52 13.17 0.62 1.80
CA LEU A 52 11.78 0.29 1.50
C LEU A 52 10.83 0.89 2.54
N ALA A 53 11.20 0.83 3.81
CA ALA A 53 10.39 1.41 4.89
C ALA A 53 10.19 2.90 4.67
N ALA A 54 11.24 3.63 4.33
CA ALA A 54 11.17 5.07 4.08
C ALA A 54 10.24 5.38 2.91
N ARG A 55 10.33 4.63 1.81
CA ARG A 55 9.44 4.83 0.66
C ARG A 55 7.99 4.54 1.00
N LEU A 56 7.73 3.45 1.69
CA LEU A 56 6.36 3.10 2.08
C LEU A 56 5.78 4.13 3.04
N GLY A 57 6.59 4.71 3.90
CA GLY A 57 6.17 5.81 4.77
C GLY A 57 5.76 7.05 3.99
N GLU A 58 6.51 7.38 2.92
CA GLU A 58 6.14 8.47 2.02
C GLU A 58 4.82 8.17 1.31
N HIS A 59 4.66 6.94 0.81
CA HIS A 59 3.42 6.53 0.16
C HIS A 59 2.22 6.67 1.10
N ALA A 60 2.38 6.30 2.38
CA ALA A 60 1.31 6.44 3.36
C ALA A 60 0.84 7.89 3.45
N GLY A 61 1.77 8.85 3.46
CA GLY A 61 1.44 10.27 3.46
C GLY A 61 0.70 10.69 2.20
N TRP A 62 1.12 10.17 1.04
CA TRP A 62 0.46 10.48 -0.23
C TRP A 62 -0.98 9.96 -0.27
N TRP A 63 -1.21 8.75 0.26
CA TRP A 63 -2.57 8.20 0.34
C TRP A 63 -3.44 9.01 1.30
N MET A 64 -2.88 9.43 2.44
CA MET A 64 -3.60 10.28 3.39
C MET A 64 -4.06 11.58 2.75
N ASP A 65 -3.26 12.15 1.85
CA ASP A 65 -3.60 13.37 1.15
C ASP A 65 -4.80 13.19 0.21
N ARG A 66 -5.17 11.97 -0.12
CA ARG A 66 -6.34 11.69 -0.95
C ARG A 66 -7.60 11.47 -0.13
N ILE A 67 -7.52 11.49 1.19
CA ILE A 67 -8.65 11.26 2.09
C ILE A 67 -9.19 12.60 2.58
N PRO A 68 -10.49 12.91 2.35
CA PRO A 68 -11.06 14.16 2.85
C PRO A 68 -10.94 14.26 4.36
N GLU A 69 -10.64 15.45 4.87
CA GLU A 69 -10.49 15.66 6.30
C GLU A 69 -11.74 15.29 7.09
N SER A 70 -12.91 15.57 6.51
CA SER A 70 -14.17 15.20 7.14
C SER A 70 -14.28 13.71 7.42
N VAL A 71 -13.77 12.89 6.52
CA VAL A 71 -13.78 11.42 6.70
C VAL A 71 -12.84 11.01 7.82
N LEU A 72 -11.69 11.68 7.92
CA LEU A 72 -10.73 11.37 8.99
C LEU A 72 -11.27 11.67 10.37
N LEU A 73 -12.18 12.64 10.48
CA LEU A 73 -12.79 13.03 11.74
C LEU A 73 -14.00 12.16 12.11
N GLU A 74 -14.53 11.40 11.16
CA GLU A 74 -15.65 10.52 11.39
C GLU A 74 -15.18 9.09 11.62
N GLY A 75 -16.02 8.26 12.18
CA GLY A 75 -15.69 6.86 12.43
C GLY A 75 -15.63 5.99 11.18
N GLU A 76 -15.96 6.49 10.02
CA GLU A 76 -15.98 5.76 8.77
C GLU A 76 -14.63 5.17 8.41
N ARG A 77 -13.59 5.80 8.83
CA ARG A 77 -12.23 5.33 8.65
C ARG A 77 -12.03 3.91 9.19
N THR A 78 -12.58 3.63 10.37
CA THR A 78 -12.48 2.31 10.97
C THR A 78 -13.25 1.27 10.14
N ALA A 79 -14.43 1.63 9.67
CA ALA A 79 -15.25 0.72 8.89
C ALA A 79 -14.60 0.37 7.55
N ALA A 80 -13.84 1.31 6.97
CA ALA A 80 -13.25 1.14 5.66
C ALA A 80 -11.83 0.57 5.69
N SER A 81 -11.26 0.38 6.88
CA SER A 81 -9.84 0.08 7.02
C SER A 81 -9.38 -1.25 6.44
N GLY A 82 -10.28 -2.20 6.23
CA GLY A 82 -9.87 -3.52 5.74
C GLY A 82 -8.95 -4.26 6.70
N ALA A 83 -9.21 -4.14 7.99
CA ALA A 83 -8.37 -4.72 9.03
C ALA A 83 -8.05 -6.21 8.81
N GLY A 84 -8.99 -6.98 8.30
CA GLY A 84 -8.76 -8.39 8.01
C GLY A 84 -7.69 -8.60 6.94
N ARG A 85 -7.75 -7.81 5.87
CA ARG A 85 -6.75 -7.88 4.80
C ARG A 85 -5.38 -7.46 5.30
N LEU A 86 -5.34 -6.44 6.16
CA LEU A 86 -4.09 -5.98 6.74
C LEU A 86 -3.44 -7.06 7.59
N THR A 87 -4.24 -7.72 8.43
CA THR A 87 -3.77 -8.82 9.25
C THR A 87 -3.20 -9.95 8.40
N ASP A 88 -3.91 -10.32 7.32
CA ASP A 88 -3.47 -11.38 6.42
C ASP A 88 -2.16 -11.03 5.73
N VAL A 89 -2.01 -9.79 5.28
CA VAL A 89 -0.77 -9.34 4.64
C VAL A 89 0.39 -9.38 5.63
N LEU A 90 0.19 -8.86 6.84
CA LEU A 90 1.26 -8.85 7.85
C LEU A 90 1.66 -10.26 8.28
N ALA A 91 0.71 -11.20 8.27
CA ALA A 91 1.01 -12.59 8.59
C ALA A 91 2.00 -13.21 7.59
N LEU A 92 1.96 -12.77 6.33
CA LEU A 92 2.91 -13.23 5.32
C LEU A 92 4.34 -12.79 5.62
N LEU A 93 4.51 -11.78 6.47
CA LEU A 93 5.83 -11.27 6.86
C LEU A 93 6.30 -11.84 8.18
N ASP A 94 5.54 -12.73 8.80
CA ASP A 94 5.96 -13.41 10.03
C ASP A 94 6.86 -14.58 9.69
N VAL A 95 8.10 -14.26 9.34
CA VAL A 95 9.08 -15.23 8.84
C VAL A 95 10.41 -15.05 9.59
N PRO A 96 11.27 -16.08 9.58
CA PRO A 96 12.61 -15.94 10.16
C PRO A 96 13.41 -14.87 9.42
N PRO A 97 14.43 -14.27 10.08
CA PRO A 97 15.25 -13.22 9.44
C PRO A 97 15.83 -13.62 8.09
N SER A 98 16.20 -14.88 7.91
CA SER A 98 16.75 -15.36 6.65
C SER A 98 15.77 -15.30 5.48
N ASP A 99 14.47 -15.29 5.76
CA ASP A 99 13.43 -15.32 4.73
C ASP A 99 12.79 -13.97 4.45
N ARG A 100 13.27 -12.92 5.09
CA ARG A 100 12.66 -11.59 4.99
C ARG A 100 12.61 -11.04 3.57
N ARG A 101 13.73 -11.11 2.85
CA ARG A 101 13.77 -10.61 1.47
C ARG A 101 12.79 -11.35 0.58
N SER A 102 12.76 -12.68 0.68
CA SER A 102 11.88 -13.49 -0.15
C SER A 102 10.41 -13.33 0.24
N ALA A 103 10.12 -12.93 1.47
CA ALA A 103 8.75 -12.71 1.92
C ALA A 103 8.21 -11.35 1.46
N VAL A 104 9.05 -10.32 1.41
CA VAL A 104 8.64 -8.97 1.03
C VAL A 104 8.27 -8.86 -0.44
N ALA A 105 9.05 -9.47 -1.33
CA ALA A 105 8.85 -9.33 -2.76
C ALA A 105 7.43 -9.71 -3.23
N PRO A 106 6.87 -10.86 -2.84
CA PRO A 106 5.50 -11.20 -3.25
C PRO A 106 4.45 -10.22 -2.71
N VAL A 107 4.64 -9.69 -1.51
CA VAL A 107 3.70 -8.72 -0.92
C VAL A 107 3.69 -7.45 -1.77
N LEU A 108 4.85 -6.94 -2.12
CA LEU A 108 4.95 -5.73 -2.93
C LEU A 108 4.47 -5.97 -4.37
N ASP A 109 4.69 -7.15 -4.91
CA ASP A 109 4.18 -7.50 -6.24
C ASP A 109 2.65 -7.54 -6.25
N ARG A 110 2.04 -8.04 -5.18
CA ARG A 110 0.58 -8.02 -5.04
C ARG A 110 0.06 -6.59 -4.95
N LEU A 111 0.78 -5.73 -4.24
CA LEU A 111 0.40 -4.32 -4.14
C LEU A 111 0.47 -3.65 -5.51
N VAL A 112 1.51 -3.93 -6.29
CA VAL A 112 1.62 -3.41 -7.66
C VAL A 112 0.42 -3.85 -8.50
N ALA A 113 0.06 -5.13 -8.45
CA ALA A 113 -1.09 -5.66 -9.19
C ALA A 113 -2.39 -5.01 -8.75
N TYR A 114 -2.59 -4.85 -7.44
CA TYR A 114 -3.77 -4.22 -6.88
C TYR A 114 -3.92 -2.77 -7.36
N LEU A 115 -2.83 -2.01 -7.32
CA LEU A 115 -2.82 -0.62 -7.78
C LEU A 115 -3.09 -0.51 -9.28
N GLY A 116 -2.59 -1.47 -10.05
CA GLY A 116 -2.87 -1.52 -11.48
C GLY A 116 -4.35 -1.67 -11.76
N VAL A 117 -5.01 -2.58 -11.06
CA VAL A 117 -6.45 -2.80 -11.19
C VAL A 117 -7.22 -1.56 -10.73
N LEU A 118 -6.85 -0.99 -9.59
CA LEU A 118 -7.51 0.20 -9.07
C LEU A 118 -7.41 1.36 -10.06
N SER A 119 -6.26 1.55 -10.69
CA SER A 119 -6.06 2.64 -11.64
C SER A 119 -7.01 2.54 -12.84
N GLU A 120 -7.38 1.33 -13.23
CA GLU A 120 -8.31 1.11 -14.33
C GLU A 120 -9.75 1.47 -13.95
N ARG A 121 -10.06 1.46 -12.67
CA ARG A 121 -11.41 1.72 -12.15
C ARG A 121 -11.64 3.18 -11.78
N LEU A 122 -10.59 4.00 -11.72
CA LEU A 122 -10.71 5.41 -11.38
C LEU A 122 -10.97 6.28 -12.61
N SER A 123 -11.69 7.37 -12.40
CA SER A 123 -12.02 8.31 -13.48
C SER A 123 -10.79 9.14 -13.87
N PRO A 124 -10.41 9.18 -15.15
CA PRO A 124 -9.27 10.00 -15.59
C PRO A 124 -9.44 11.49 -15.32
N ILE A 125 -10.68 11.93 -15.19
CA ILE A 125 -10.98 13.36 -14.96
C ILE A 125 -11.21 13.61 -13.48
N GLY A 126 -12.16 12.88 -12.88
CA GLY A 126 -12.55 13.13 -11.48
C GLY A 126 -11.50 12.68 -10.47
N ASP A 127 -10.73 11.63 -10.82
CA ASP A 127 -9.75 11.04 -9.91
C ASP A 127 -8.32 11.29 -10.36
N ALA A 128 -8.09 12.35 -11.14
CA ALA A 128 -6.75 12.65 -11.66
C ALA A 128 -5.66 12.72 -10.58
N PRO A 129 -5.90 13.37 -9.42
CA PRO A 129 -4.88 13.39 -8.36
C PRO A 129 -4.57 11.99 -7.81
N ALA A 130 -5.58 11.14 -7.65
CA ALA A 130 -5.39 9.78 -7.17
C ALA A 130 -4.62 8.95 -8.20
N LEU A 131 -4.93 9.09 -9.48
CA LEU A 131 -4.20 8.41 -10.54
C LEU A 131 -2.74 8.82 -10.58
N ARG A 132 -2.47 10.10 -10.33
CA ARG A 132 -1.09 10.57 -10.25
C ARG A 132 -0.36 9.92 -9.08
N THR A 133 -1.00 9.84 -7.92
CA THR A 133 -0.43 9.17 -6.75
C THR A 133 -0.11 7.72 -7.06
N ILE A 134 -1.05 7.01 -7.70
CA ILE A 134 -0.84 5.61 -8.09
C ILE A 134 0.38 5.48 -9.00
N ARG A 135 0.52 6.36 -10.00
CA ARG A 135 1.67 6.31 -10.91
C ARG A 135 2.99 6.48 -10.16
N LEU A 136 3.04 7.41 -9.21
CA LEU A 136 4.24 7.65 -8.43
C LEU A 136 4.58 6.45 -7.54
N VAL A 137 3.59 5.89 -6.89
CA VAL A 137 3.79 4.70 -6.04
C VAL A 137 4.24 3.52 -6.88
N LEU A 138 3.61 3.28 -8.03
CA LEU A 138 4.00 2.19 -8.92
C LEU A 138 5.43 2.34 -9.42
N ALA A 139 5.84 3.56 -9.77
CA ALA A 139 7.20 3.81 -10.20
C ALA A 139 8.20 3.44 -9.09
N ASP A 140 7.93 3.87 -7.86
CA ASP A 140 8.78 3.54 -6.72
C ASP A 140 8.86 2.04 -6.46
N LEU A 141 7.71 1.36 -6.49
CA LEU A 141 7.67 -0.08 -6.20
C LEU A 141 8.36 -0.90 -7.29
N LYS A 142 8.25 -0.47 -8.54
CA LYS A 142 8.92 -1.16 -9.66
C LYS A 142 10.42 -0.91 -9.68
N ASP A 143 10.86 0.21 -9.11
CA ASP A 143 12.27 0.58 -9.05
C ASP A 143 12.94 0.12 -7.74
N ARG A 144 12.25 -0.66 -6.93
CA ARG A 144 12.77 -1.09 -5.63
C ARG A 144 13.98 -2.02 -5.77
N PRO A 145 14.88 -2.05 -4.78
CA PRO A 145 15.99 -3.01 -4.75
C PRO A 145 15.46 -4.44 -4.73
N ARG A 146 16.16 -5.34 -5.37
CA ARG A 146 15.79 -6.75 -5.44
C ARG A 146 16.72 -7.63 -4.64
#